data_eefd9f88a13f10b51ce9aa718be0e1ff
#
_entry.id   eefd9f88a13f10b51ce9aa718be0e1ff
#
_cell.length_a   1.000
_cell.length_b   1.000
_cell.length_c   1.000
_cell.angle_alpha   90.00
_cell.angle_beta   90.00
_cell.angle_gamma   90.00
#
_symmetry.space_group_name_H-M   'P 1'
#
loop_
_entity.id
_entity.type
_entity.pdbx_description
1 polymer ?
#
loop_
_entity_poly.entity_id
_entity_poly.type
_entity_poly.pdbx_seq_one_letter_code
_entity_poly.pdbx_strand_id
1 'polypeptide(L)'
;MTSALRPRTTPGLPLTTLAAKIGAVPASIDPVSAGATGVPDVRVRGVTLRAQDAAVGDLFAALPGATVHGAEHTAAAVEAGAVAVLTDADGVAVIRRLLGVDSPPVVVHPAPRSVLGALSADVYGHPSDRVAVLGVTGTSGKTTTAYLIEAGLRAAGRTAGLIGTVGVRIADSDVPNSVVSGVLTTPEAPALQGLLAVMVERGVDTVAMEVSSHALELGRVDGIRFAVGGFTNLSRDHLDFHPTMEAYFEAKARLFDPDSPTHAQLAVVCVDDEAGRAMAQRARVAVTVSVTGQPADWYVEDVVVLDGDPRAGLQEFSAVDPAGVRHRLRIRLPGRYNVANALLALAMLDAVGVSPEQAAPGLRTASVPGRLEVIERGQDFLAVVDYAHKPGALRAVLETLHRPGARLAVVFGAGGNRDAGKREPMGRVAAEIADLVIVTDDNPRDEDPDAIRTVIVGGAAAAIRDPAALVLDIADRRAAIAHAVGWARRGDVVVIAGKGHETGQTAGGTTRPFDDRDELARALEDLAR
;
A
#
# COMPACT_ATOMS: atom_id res chain seq x y z
N MET A 1 10.57 14.56 0.62
CA MET A 1 10.57 14.37 -0.86
C MET A 1 11.86 14.92 -1.40
N THR A 2 12.59 14.17 -2.18
CA THR A 2 13.75 14.71 -2.89
C THR A 2 13.31 15.76 -3.92
N SER A 3 14.21 16.64 -4.34
CA SER A 3 13.91 17.71 -5.31
C SER A 3 13.24 17.22 -6.61
N ALA A 4 13.46 15.96 -6.98
CA ALA A 4 12.91 15.36 -8.19
C ALA A 4 11.39 15.11 -8.15
N LEU A 5 10.77 15.09 -6.97
CA LEU A 5 9.32 14.87 -6.78
C LEU A 5 8.59 16.11 -6.22
N ARG A 6 9.24 17.25 -6.22
CA ARG A 6 8.56 18.50 -5.88
C ARG A 6 7.91 19.10 -7.12
N PRO A 7 6.68 19.66 -7.02
CA PRO A 7 6.10 20.41 -8.12
C PRO A 7 6.97 21.62 -8.43
N ARG A 8 7.12 21.93 -9.72
CA ARG A 8 7.90 23.07 -10.21
C ARG A 8 7.20 24.40 -9.91
N THR A 9 5.89 24.37 -9.92
CA THR A 9 5.02 25.51 -9.68
C THR A 9 4.06 25.18 -8.55
N THR A 10 4.17 25.93 -7.46
CA THR A 10 3.23 25.82 -6.34
C THR A 10 2.57 27.17 -6.15
N PRO A 11 1.24 27.25 -6.08
CA PRO A 11 0.56 28.54 -5.81
C PRO A 11 1.07 29.13 -4.51
N GLY A 12 1.22 28.29 -3.50
CA GLY A 12 1.61 28.70 -2.15
C GLY A 12 0.64 29.70 -1.56
N LEU A 13 0.67 29.88 -0.26
CA LEU A 13 -0.19 30.83 0.45
C LEU A 13 0.59 31.61 1.50
N PRO A 14 0.16 32.84 1.81
CA PRO A 14 0.64 33.56 2.97
C PRO A 14 0.41 32.77 4.26
N LEU A 15 1.40 32.76 5.17
CA LEU A 15 1.31 32.02 6.44
C LEU A 15 0.10 32.46 7.27
N THR A 16 -0.23 33.77 7.25
CA THR A 16 -1.39 34.33 7.93
C THR A 16 -2.69 33.76 7.41
N THR A 17 -2.81 33.57 6.10
CA THR A 17 -3.97 32.93 5.46
C THR A 17 -4.08 31.47 5.87
N LEU A 18 -2.97 30.73 5.86
CA LEU A 18 -2.94 29.31 6.28
C LEU A 18 -3.33 29.17 7.74
N ALA A 19 -2.75 30.00 8.63
CA ALA A 19 -3.09 29.98 10.06
C ALA A 19 -4.58 30.22 10.31
N ALA A 20 -5.16 31.21 9.65
CA ALA A 20 -6.57 31.51 9.77
C ALA A 20 -7.48 30.34 9.30
N LYS A 21 -7.13 29.69 8.18
CA LYS A 21 -7.89 28.56 7.64
C LYS A 21 -7.92 27.35 8.57
N ILE A 22 -6.82 27.07 9.25
CA ILE A 22 -6.71 25.90 10.14
C ILE A 22 -7.00 26.23 11.61
N GLY A 23 -7.36 27.48 11.93
CA GLY A 23 -7.59 27.91 13.31
C GLY A 23 -6.32 27.94 14.18
N ALA A 24 -5.15 28.01 13.57
CA ALA A 24 -3.89 28.12 14.28
C ALA A 24 -3.62 29.58 14.70
N VAL A 25 -2.93 29.74 15.83
CA VAL A 25 -2.55 31.06 16.34
C VAL A 25 -1.05 31.28 16.21
N PRO A 26 -0.62 32.52 15.89
CA PRO A 26 0.79 32.87 15.91
C PRO A 26 1.37 32.74 17.32
N ALA A 27 2.57 32.15 17.44
CA ALA A 27 3.31 32.14 18.70
C ALA A 27 4.35 33.29 18.70
N SER A 28 4.30 34.13 19.74
CA SER A 28 5.42 35.04 20.03
C SER A 28 6.52 34.25 20.74
N ILE A 29 7.68 34.13 20.08
CA ILE A 29 8.86 33.46 20.65
C ILE A 29 9.69 34.46 21.47
N ASP A 30 9.67 35.74 21.10
CA ASP A 30 10.34 36.82 21.84
C ASP A 30 9.37 37.44 22.88
N PRO A 31 9.68 37.34 24.19
CA PRO A 31 8.87 37.96 25.22
C PRO A 31 8.88 39.52 25.15
N VAL A 32 9.86 40.13 24.49
CA VAL A 32 9.95 41.60 24.33
C VAL A 32 9.02 42.07 23.20
N SER A 33 8.76 41.23 22.22
CA SER A 33 7.88 41.52 21.08
C SER A 33 6.42 41.11 21.31
N ALA A 34 6.04 40.73 22.53
CA ALA A 34 4.69 40.26 22.87
C ALA A 34 3.54 41.28 22.62
N GLY A 35 3.88 42.50 22.22
CA GLY A 35 2.92 43.53 21.79
C GLY A 35 2.80 43.71 20.26
N ALA A 36 3.67 43.07 19.47
CA ALA A 36 3.58 43.14 18.00
C ALA A 36 2.68 42.01 17.48
N THR A 37 1.47 42.36 17.10
CA THR A 37 0.43 41.43 16.61
C THR A 37 0.68 40.90 15.19
N GLY A 38 1.90 41.04 14.64
CA GLY A 38 2.20 40.67 13.24
C GLY A 38 3.22 39.57 13.13
N VAL A 39 2.78 38.33 12.82
CA VAL A 39 3.66 37.34 12.20
C VAL A 39 4.12 37.88 10.85
N PRO A 40 5.43 37.84 10.50
CA PRO A 40 5.86 38.16 9.15
C PRO A 40 5.08 37.34 8.13
N ASP A 41 4.49 38.01 7.13
CA ASP A 41 3.64 37.34 6.13
C ASP A 41 4.50 36.65 5.09
N VAL A 42 5.16 35.54 5.52
CA VAL A 42 5.97 34.72 4.63
C VAL A 42 5.07 33.85 3.76
N ARG A 43 5.44 33.68 2.49
CA ARG A 43 4.73 32.79 1.58
C ARG A 43 5.22 31.36 1.74
N VAL A 44 4.35 30.46 2.15
CA VAL A 44 4.59 29.02 2.23
C VAL A 44 4.35 28.39 0.85
N ARG A 45 5.35 27.67 0.33
CA ARG A 45 5.32 27.04 -1.00
C ARG A 45 5.37 25.51 -0.96
N GLY A 46 5.62 24.93 0.20
CA GLY A 46 5.62 23.49 0.42
C GLY A 46 5.43 23.17 1.89
N VAL A 47 5.20 21.90 2.19
CA VAL A 47 5.02 21.40 3.55
C VAL A 47 5.85 20.14 3.72
N THR A 48 6.54 20.01 4.85
CA THR A 48 7.33 18.81 5.17
C THR A 48 7.21 18.42 6.63
N LEU A 49 7.26 17.09 6.90
CA LEU A 49 7.37 16.49 8.24
C LEU A 49 8.80 16.14 8.61
N ARG A 50 9.72 16.16 7.65
CA ARG A 50 11.10 15.72 7.84
C ARG A 50 12.05 16.88 7.57
N ALA A 51 12.86 17.21 8.56
CA ALA A 51 13.80 18.33 8.45
C ALA A 51 14.78 18.15 7.28
N GLN A 52 15.27 16.92 7.07
CA GLN A 52 16.18 16.61 5.96
C GLN A 52 15.54 16.71 4.56
N ASP A 53 14.21 16.75 4.49
CA ASP A 53 13.46 16.92 3.23
C ASP A 53 13.01 18.37 3.02
N ALA A 54 13.32 19.28 3.97
CA ALA A 54 12.93 20.67 3.86
C ALA A 54 13.65 21.38 2.68
N ALA A 55 12.97 22.34 2.11
CA ALA A 55 13.50 23.18 1.05
C ALA A 55 13.05 24.63 1.24
N VAL A 56 13.64 25.53 0.45
CA VAL A 56 13.35 26.97 0.50
C VAL A 56 11.85 27.23 0.26
N GLY A 57 11.22 27.89 1.23
CA GLY A 57 9.80 28.22 1.20
C GLY A 57 8.88 27.19 1.85
N ASP A 58 9.41 26.13 2.46
CA ASP A 58 8.59 25.14 3.15
C ASP A 58 8.10 25.60 4.53
N LEU A 59 6.93 25.14 4.91
CA LEU A 59 6.48 25.04 6.28
C LEU A 59 6.91 23.68 6.84
N PHE A 60 7.67 23.70 7.93
CA PHE A 60 8.02 22.49 8.66
C PHE A 60 6.93 22.16 9.69
N ALA A 61 6.28 21.02 9.56
CA ALA A 61 5.30 20.54 10.53
C ALA A 61 5.99 19.71 11.61
N ALA A 62 6.30 20.38 12.72
CA ALA A 62 7.00 19.84 13.88
C ALA A 62 6.00 19.18 14.84
N LEU A 63 5.62 17.94 14.56
CA LEU A 63 4.59 17.19 15.28
C LEU A 63 5.14 16.45 16.51
N PRO A 64 4.31 16.19 17.54
CA PRO A 64 4.64 15.25 18.59
C PRO A 64 4.98 13.87 18.00
N GLY A 65 6.12 13.31 18.39
CA GLY A 65 6.56 11.95 18.03
C GLY A 65 6.45 10.99 19.23
N ALA A 66 6.56 9.69 18.96
CA ALA A 66 6.49 8.67 20.02
C ALA A 66 7.67 8.72 21.00
N THR A 67 8.85 9.15 20.56
CA THR A 67 10.07 9.21 21.38
C THR A 67 10.64 10.61 21.51
N VAL A 68 10.54 11.40 20.46
CA VAL A 68 11.10 12.76 20.39
C VAL A 68 10.09 13.68 19.71
N HIS A 69 9.94 14.90 20.21
CA HIS A 69 9.10 15.91 19.56
C HIS A 69 9.77 16.41 18.27
N GLY A 70 9.01 16.53 17.18
CA GLY A 70 9.53 17.01 15.89
C GLY A 70 10.19 18.39 15.95
N ALA A 71 9.81 19.22 16.92
CA ALA A 71 10.40 20.52 17.15
C ALA A 71 11.92 20.49 17.46
N GLU A 72 12.46 19.38 17.96
CA GLU A 72 13.92 19.21 18.15
C GLU A 72 14.70 19.26 16.83
N HIS A 73 14.03 19.06 15.70
CA HIS A 73 14.64 19.12 14.37
C HIS A 73 14.44 20.46 13.66
N THR A 74 13.87 21.47 14.34
CA THR A 74 13.54 22.78 13.72
C THR A 74 14.77 23.49 13.18
N ALA A 75 15.89 23.46 13.90
CA ALA A 75 17.13 24.12 13.46
C ALA A 75 17.59 23.56 12.09
N ALA A 76 17.61 22.24 11.94
CA ALA A 76 17.98 21.60 10.68
C ALA A 76 16.98 21.90 9.55
N ALA A 77 15.69 22.00 9.86
CA ALA A 77 14.66 22.37 8.87
C ALA A 77 14.85 23.82 8.38
N VAL A 78 15.17 24.75 9.29
CA VAL A 78 15.45 26.16 8.97
C VAL A 78 16.71 26.27 8.11
N GLU A 79 17.78 25.59 8.48
CA GLU A 79 19.03 25.54 7.71
C GLU A 79 18.78 25.01 6.29
N ALA A 80 17.89 24.04 6.13
CA ALA A 80 17.48 23.50 4.84
C ALA A 80 16.50 24.40 4.05
N GLY A 81 15.99 25.49 4.65
CA GLY A 81 15.19 26.51 3.97
C GLY A 81 13.73 26.62 4.40
N ALA A 82 13.33 25.96 5.50
CA ALA A 82 11.99 26.15 6.05
C ALA A 82 11.78 27.61 6.50
N VAL A 83 10.67 28.22 6.07
CA VAL A 83 10.35 29.63 6.32
C VAL A 83 9.33 29.84 7.44
N ALA A 84 8.69 28.76 7.89
CA ALA A 84 7.70 28.77 8.96
C ALA A 84 7.63 27.39 9.64
N VAL A 85 7.06 27.35 10.85
CA VAL A 85 6.84 26.11 11.60
C VAL A 85 5.37 26.03 12.05
N LEU A 86 4.76 24.83 11.88
CA LEU A 86 3.51 24.46 12.51
C LEU A 86 3.82 23.47 13.65
N THR A 87 3.33 23.75 14.85
CA THR A 87 3.55 22.88 16.01
C THR A 87 2.43 23.02 17.04
N ASP A 88 2.53 22.36 18.18
CA ASP A 88 1.70 22.52 19.37
C ASP A 88 2.39 23.41 20.43
N ALA A 89 1.78 23.54 21.60
CA ALA A 89 2.29 24.37 22.68
C ALA A 89 3.65 23.86 23.23
N ASP A 90 3.82 22.55 23.31
CA ASP A 90 5.05 21.92 23.79
C ASP A 90 6.20 22.17 22.80
N GLY A 91 5.92 22.07 21.51
CA GLY A 91 6.88 22.35 20.45
C GLY A 91 7.36 23.80 20.46
N VAL A 92 6.52 24.78 20.82
CA VAL A 92 6.93 26.19 21.00
C VAL A 92 8.02 26.30 22.06
N ALA A 93 7.86 25.61 23.20
CA ALA A 93 8.86 25.65 24.28
C ALA A 93 10.22 25.08 23.80
N VAL A 94 10.20 24.01 23.00
CA VAL A 94 11.39 23.41 22.40
C VAL A 94 12.06 24.38 21.42
N ILE A 95 11.29 24.97 20.50
CA ILE A 95 11.80 25.91 19.49
C ILE A 95 12.42 27.15 20.18
N ARG A 96 11.74 27.69 21.19
CA ARG A 96 12.25 28.82 21.96
C ARG A 96 13.61 28.53 22.63
N ARG A 97 13.75 27.32 23.18
CA ARG A 97 15.02 26.86 23.80
C ARG A 97 16.15 26.74 22.76
N LEU A 98 15.82 26.22 21.55
CA LEU A 98 16.83 25.93 20.54
C LEU A 98 17.26 27.14 19.72
N LEU A 99 16.33 28.00 19.33
CA LEU A 99 16.54 29.07 18.36
C LEU A 99 16.32 30.48 18.94
N GLY A 100 15.56 30.61 20.03
CA GLY A 100 15.29 31.93 20.61
C GLY A 100 14.71 32.89 19.56
N VAL A 101 15.34 34.08 19.47
CA VAL A 101 14.92 35.15 18.54
C VAL A 101 15.19 34.85 17.06
N ASP A 102 16.05 33.88 16.77
CA ASP A 102 16.37 33.45 15.39
C ASP A 102 15.35 32.45 14.82
N SER A 103 14.28 32.19 15.55
CA SER A 103 13.22 31.31 15.10
C SER A 103 12.43 31.90 13.93
N PRO A 104 12.11 31.08 12.90
CA PRO A 104 11.15 31.50 11.90
C PRO A 104 9.76 31.70 12.54
N PRO A 105 8.80 32.33 11.84
CA PRO A 105 7.42 32.41 12.29
C PRO A 105 6.84 31.04 12.66
N VAL A 106 6.26 30.95 13.85
CA VAL A 106 5.62 29.73 14.38
C VAL A 106 4.13 29.93 14.49
N VAL A 107 3.37 28.97 13.97
CA VAL A 107 1.93 28.88 14.16
C VAL A 107 1.59 27.65 15.01
N VAL A 108 0.68 27.82 15.97
CA VAL A 108 0.37 26.82 16.99
C VAL A 108 -1.06 26.33 16.80
N HIS A 109 -1.20 25.02 16.78
CA HIS A 109 -2.49 24.34 16.77
C HIS A 109 -2.49 23.23 17.83
N PRO A 110 -3.58 23.04 18.62
CA PRO A 110 -3.62 22.03 19.69
C PRO A 110 -3.48 20.59 19.16
N ALA A 111 -3.85 20.35 17.90
CA ALA A 111 -3.74 19.06 17.22
C ALA A 111 -3.16 19.28 15.80
N PRO A 112 -1.86 19.59 15.64
CA PRO A 112 -1.31 20.00 14.34
C PRO A 112 -1.40 18.91 13.27
N ARG A 113 -1.43 17.63 13.66
CA ARG A 113 -1.62 16.51 12.72
C ARG A 113 -3.00 16.55 12.06
N SER A 114 -4.05 16.90 12.80
CA SER A 114 -5.43 16.86 12.28
C SER A 114 -5.72 17.92 11.20
N VAL A 115 -4.90 18.94 11.10
CA VAL A 115 -5.05 20.02 10.11
C VAL A 115 -4.07 19.92 8.95
N LEU A 116 -3.13 18.99 9.04
CA LEU A 116 -2.00 18.89 8.12
C LEU A 116 -2.43 18.53 6.69
N GLY A 117 -3.43 17.68 6.53
CA GLY A 117 -3.94 17.27 5.22
C GLY A 117 -4.57 18.45 4.48
N ALA A 118 -5.50 19.14 5.11
CA ALA A 118 -6.18 20.32 4.54
C ALA A 118 -5.17 21.45 4.25
N LEU A 119 -4.27 21.73 5.20
CA LEU A 119 -3.20 22.73 5.03
C LEU A 119 -2.32 22.39 3.82
N SER A 120 -1.94 21.13 3.67
CA SER A 120 -1.11 20.69 2.54
C SER A 120 -1.87 20.84 1.22
N ALA A 121 -3.15 20.47 1.16
CA ALA A 121 -3.98 20.66 -0.02
C ALA A 121 -4.06 22.14 -0.41
N ASP A 122 -4.26 23.03 0.56
CA ASP A 122 -4.27 24.49 0.33
C ASP A 122 -2.93 25.00 -0.25
N VAL A 123 -1.80 24.58 0.31
CA VAL A 123 -0.46 24.99 -0.17
C VAL A 123 -0.21 24.54 -1.61
N TYR A 124 -0.60 23.31 -1.95
CA TYR A 124 -0.42 22.74 -3.28
C TYR A 124 -1.56 23.03 -4.26
N GLY A 125 -2.58 23.81 -3.86
CA GLY A 125 -3.67 24.28 -4.72
C GLY A 125 -4.67 23.19 -5.09
N HIS A 126 -5.00 22.32 -4.14
CA HIS A 126 -6.01 21.27 -4.27
C HIS A 126 -5.83 20.39 -5.51
N PRO A 127 -4.70 19.69 -5.65
CA PRO A 127 -4.39 18.93 -6.87
C PRO A 127 -5.44 17.86 -7.19
N SER A 128 -6.13 17.29 -6.20
CA SER A 128 -7.20 16.30 -6.38
C SER A 128 -8.50 16.88 -6.99
N ASP A 129 -8.61 18.20 -7.17
CA ASP A 129 -9.70 18.83 -7.95
C ASP A 129 -9.41 18.78 -9.46
N ARG A 130 -8.17 18.49 -9.84
CA ARG A 130 -7.67 18.52 -11.22
C ARG A 130 -7.38 17.13 -11.79
N VAL A 131 -7.35 16.10 -10.96
CA VAL A 131 -7.20 14.69 -11.34
C VAL A 131 -8.28 13.86 -10.65
N ALA A 132 -8.79 12.83 -11.31
CA ALA A 132 -9.68 11.88 -10.67
C ALA A 132 -8.86 10.93 -9.77
N VAL A 133 -9.15 10.90 -8.48
CA VAL A 133 -8.46 10.00 -7.54
C VAL A 133 -9.35 8.81 -7.22
N LEU A 134 -8.88 7.60 -7.53
CA LEU A 134 -9.53 6.32 -7.22
C LEU A 134 -8.79 5.69 -6.04
N GLY A 135 -9.41 5.69 -4.86
CA GLY A 135 -8.82 5.15 -3.64
C GLY A 135 -9.30 3.72 -3.37
N VAL A 136 -8.38 2.78 -3.11
CA VAL A 136 -8.72 1.39 -2.79
C VAL A 136 -8.32 1.07 -1.36
N THR A 137 -9.29 0.63 -0.54
CA THR A 137 -9.04 0.15 0.83
C THR A 137 -9.55 -1.28 1.03
N GLY A 138 -9.19 -1.89 2.14
CA GLY A 138 -9.51 -3.25 2.54
C GLY A 138 -8.33 -3.91 3.25
N THR A 139 -8.45 -5.17 3.67
CA THR A 139 -7.34 -5.89 4.28
C THR A 139 -6.36 -6.39 3.22
N SER A 140 -6.85 -7.13 2.23
CA SER A 140 -6.07 -7.72 1.12
C SER A 140 -6.60 -7.23 -0.23
N GLY A 141 -5.78 -7.31 -1.29
CA GLY A 141 -6.20 -6.98 -2.65
C GLY A 141 -5.98 -5.53 -3.09
N LYS A 142 -5.67 -4.59 -2.18
CA LYS A 142 -5.46 -3.16 -2.51
C LYS A 142 -4.46 -2.95 -3.65
N THR A 143 -3.27 -3.49 -3.50
CA THR A 143 -2.17 -3.37 -4.49
C THR A 143 -2.60 -3.93 -5.85
N THR A 144 -3.12 -5.16 -5.85
CA THR A 144 -3.59 -5.80 -7.08
C THR A 144 -4.67 -4.98 -7.78
N THR A 145 -5.67 -4.52 -7.02
CA THR A 145 -6.76 -3.70 -7.57
C THR A 145 -6.24 -2.36 -8.13
N ALA A 146 -5.33 -1.68 -7.41
CA ALA A 146 -4.75 -0.42 -7.88
C ALA A 146 -3.94 -0.60 -9.18
N TYR A 147 -3.16 -1.69 -9.29
CA TYR A 147 -2.43 -2.04 -10.52
C TYR A 147 -3.38 -2.39 -11.68
N LEU A 148 -4.47 -3.11 -11.41
CA LEU A 148 -5.49 -3.43 -12.43
C LEU A 148 -6.19 -2.16 -12.90
N ILE A 149 -6.52 -1.22 -12.02
CA ILE A 149 -7.08 0.09 -12.38
C ILE A 149 -6.09 0.84 -13.27
N GLU A 150 -4.83 0.97 -12.85
CA GLU A 150 -3.80 1.68 -13.63
C GLU A 150 -3.62 1.06 -15.02
N ALA A 151 -3.56 -0.28 -15.10
CA ALA A 151 -3.42 -0.98 -16.37
C ALA A 151 -4.65 -0.77 -17.28
N GLY A 152 -5.86 -0.77 -16.73
CA GLY A 152 -7.10 -0.47 -17.46
C GLY A 152 -7.15 0.96 -17.96
N LEU A 153 -6.75 1.94 -17.15
CA LEU A 153 -6.65 3.36 -17.54
C LEU A 153 -5.69 3.54 -18.73
N ARG A 154 -4.49 2.94 -18.64
CA ARG A 154 -3.49 3.01 -19.72
C ARG A 154 -3.99 2.37 -21.01
N ALA A 155 -4.64 1.20 -20.92
CA ALA A 155 -5.23 0.54 -22.09
C ALA A 155 -6.32 1.40 -22.75
N ALA A 156 -7.05 2.19 -21.96
CA ALA A 156 -8.03 3.15 -22.44
C ALA A 156 -7.41 4.47 -22.96
N GLY A 157 -6.08 4.59 -23.01
CA GLY A 157 -5.38 5.79 -23.47
C GLY A 157 -5.34 6.95 -22.47
N ARG A 158 -5.64 6.69 -21.19
CA ARG A 158 -5.54 7.68 -20.11
C ARG A 158 -4.11 7.84 -19.63
N THR A 159 -3.74 9.03 -19.18
CA THR A 159 -2.47 9.28 -18.51
C THR A 159 -2.63 8.96 -17.03
N ALA A 160 -2.24 7.75 -16.64
CA ALA A 160 -2.49 7.24 -15.30
C ALA A 160 -1.36 7.56 -14.31
N GLY A 161 -1.73 7.75 -13.04
CA GLY A 161 -0.84 7.73 -11.87
C GLY A 161 -1.13 6.51 -10.99
N LEU A 162 -0.12 5.99 -10.31
CA LEU A 162 -0.25 4.93 -9.32
C LEU A 162 0.50 5.31 -8.05
N ILE A 163 -0.15 5.13 -6.89
CA ILE A 163 0.46 5.34 -5.56
C ILE A 163 0.14 4.14 -4.69
N GLY A 164 1.15 3.41 -4.23
CA GLY A 164 0.90 2.23 -3.40
C GLY A 164 2.14 1.63 -2.76
N THR A 165 1.96 0.46 -2.18
CA THR A 165 2.97 -0.28 -1.41
C THR A 165 4.20 -0.64 -2.25
N VAL A 166 4.02 -0.99 -3.51
CA VAL A 166 5.12 -1.38 -4.41
C VAL A 166 5.91 -0.16 -4.89
N GLY A 167 5.26 1.00 -4.94
CA GLY A 167 5.91 2.24 -5.36
C GLY A 167 4.92 3.25 -5.93
N VAL A 168 5.49 4.22 -6.61
CA VAL A 168 4.78 5.30 -7.30
C VAL A 168 5.11 5.25 -8.79
N ARG A 169 4.07 5.38 -9.62
CA ARG A 169 4.22 5.54 -11.07
C ARG A 169 3.54 6.84 -11.52
N ILE A 170 4.20 7.60 -12.36
CA ILE A 170 3.67 8.85 -12.93
C ILE A 170 3.72 8.73 -14.44
N ALA A 171 2.58 8.63 -15.08
CA ALA A 171 2.46 8.30 -16.50
C ALA A 171 3.23 7.00 -16.81
N ASP A 172 4.18 7.02 -17.73
CA ASP A 172 4.96 5.84 -18.14
C ASP A 172 6.25 5.63 -17.34
N SER A 173 6.46 6.40 -16.26
CA SER A 173 7.70 6.38 -15.50
C SER A 173 7.50 5.87 -14.08
N ASP A 174 8.22 4.80 -13.72
CA ASP A 174 8.37 4.38 -12.32
C ASP A 174 9.22 5.40 -11.56
N VAL A 175 8.78 5.77 -10.37
CA VAL A 175 9.53 6.64 -9.47
C VAL A 175 10.31 5.77 -8.50
N PRO A 176 11.64 5.86 -8.44
CA PRO A 176 12.43 5.06 -7.51
C PRO A 176 11.97 5.25 -6.06
N ASN A 177 11.84 4.16 -5.30
CA ASN A 177 11.41 4.21 -3.88
C ASN A 177 12.34 5.06 -3.01
N SER A 178 13.61 5.19 -3.39
CA SER A 178 14.58 6.09 -2.71
C SER A 178 14.22 7.58 -2.81
N VAL A 179 13.34 7.94 -3.74
CA VAL A 179 12.91 9.32 -4.01
C VAL A 179 11.61 9.65 -3.27
N VAL A 180 10.78 8.62 -3.00
CA VAL A 180 9.56 8.76 -2.18
C VAL A 180 9.94 8.54 -0.72
N SER A 181 9.84 9.56 0.11
CA SER A 181 10.22 9.48 1.51
C SER A 181 9.35 8.48 2.29
N GLY A 182 9.93 7.34 2.64
CA GLY A 182 9.32 6.32 3.49
C GLY A 182 8.63 5.18 2.70
N VAL A 183 8.76 3.96 3.26
CA VAL A 183 8.11 2.74 2.74
C VAL A 183 6.70 2.64 3.33
N LEU A 184 5.82 3.56 2.97
CA LEU A 184 4.43 3.57 3.42
C LEU A 184 3.50 3.25 2.25
N THR A 185 2.54 2.37 2.47
CA THR A 185 1.48 2.07 1.49
C THR A 185 0.78 3.33 1.00
N THR A 186 0.53 4.27 1.90
CA THR A 186 -0.05 5.59 1.64
C THR A 186 0.87 6.63 2.26
N PRO A 187 1.48 7.53 1.47
CA PRO A 187 2.38 8.56 1.99
C PRO A 187 1.73 9.49 3.02
N GLU A 188 2.54 10.21 3.79
CA GLU A 188 2.09 11.28 4.68
C GLU A 188 1.48 12.44 3.87
N ALA A 189 0.51 13.15 4.45
CA ALA A 189 -0.30 14.15 3.74
C ALA A 189 0.51 15.19 2.93
N PRO A 190 1.59 15.80 3.46
CA PRO A 190 2.38 16.75 2.67
C PRO A 190 3.03 16.12 1.43
N ALA A 191 3.58 14.92 1.59
CA ALA A 191 4.21 14.20 0.49
C ALA A 191 3.17 13.76 -0.55
N LEU A 192 1.99 13.34 -0.11
CA LEU A 192 0.90 12.89 -0.96
C LEU A 192 0.32 14.05 -1.79
N GLN A 193 0.04 15.20 -1.17
CA GLN A 193 -0.45 16.38 -1.88
C GLN A 193 0.61 16.92 -2.87
N GLY A 194 1.89 16.96 -2.47
CA GLY A 194 2.98 17.33 -3.37
C GLY A 194 3.12 16.38 -4.56
N LEU A 195 2.96 15.07 -4.33
CA LEU A 195 3.00 14.05 -5.38
C LEU A 195 1.84 14.20 -6.36
N LEU A 196 0.62 14.42 -5.87
CA LEU A 196 -0.54 14.70 -6.72
C LEU A 196 -0.33 15.98 -7.55
N ALA A 197 0.28 17.02 -6.98
CA ALA A 197 0.61 18.24 -7.72
C ALA A 197 1.63 17.96 -8.85
N VAL A 198 2.65 17.15 -8.60
CA VAL A 198 3.59 16.69 -9.65
C VAL A 198 2.88 15.88 -10.74
N MET A 199 1.95 15.00 -10.36
CA MET A 199 1.15 14.23 -11.32
C MET A 199 0.33 15.15 -12.23
N VAL A 200 -0.32 16.17 -11.64
CA VAL A 200 -1.03 17.21 -12.42
C VAL A 200 -0.10 17.93 -13.40
N GLU A 201 1.09 18.35 -12.96
CA GLU A 201 2.09 19.01 -13.83
C GLU A 201 2.55 18.12 -14.98
N ARG A 202 2.55 16.79 -14.78
CA ARG A 202 2.93 15.81 -15.80
C ARG A 202 1.75 15.33 -16.67
N GLY A 203 0.58 15.96 -16.52
CA GLY A 203 -0.59 15.67 -17.35
C GLY A 203 -1.33 14.40 -16.99
N VAL A 204 -1.12 13.85 -15.77
CA VAL A 204 -1.93 12.74 -15.26
C VAL A 204 -3.37 13.20 -15.11
N ASP A 205 -4.31 12.43 -15.62
CA ASP A 205 -5.75 12.71 -15.51
C ASP A 205 -6.46 11.87 -14.46
N THR A 206 -5.92 10.67 -14.16
CA THR A 206 -6.52 9.73 -13.21
C THR A 206 -5.44 9.03 -12.39
N VAL A 207 -5.66 8.94 -11.09
CA VAL A 207 -4.72 8.31 -10.13
C VAL A 207 -5.39 7.15 -9.44
N ALA A 208 -4.81 5.95 -9.55
CA ALA A 208 -5.14 4.80 -8.71
C ALA A 208 -4.26 4.82 -7.46
N MET A 209 -4.84 4.73 -6.26
CA MET A 209 -4.03 4.72 -5.04
C MET A 209 -4.55 3.76 -3.98
N GLU A 210 -3.59 3.16 -3.26
CA GLU A 210 -3.89 2.38 -2.07
C GLU A 210 -4.14 3.30 -0.88
N VAL A 211 -5.24 3.05 -0.16
CA VAL A 211 -5.63 3.78 1.05
C VAL A 211 -5.63 2.82 2.23
N SER A 212 -4.59 2.89 3.07
CA SER A 212 -4.48 2.04 4.26
C SER A 212 -5.38 2.56 5.40
N SER A 213 -5.79 1.67 6.32
CA SER A 213 -6.54 2.09 7.52
C SER A 213 -5.74 3.05 8.40
N HIS A 214 -4.42 2.86 8.50
CA HIS A 214 -3.53 3.82 9.18
C HIS A 214 -3.59 5.20 8.53
N ALA A 215 -3.63 5.26 7.20
CA ALA A 215 -3.69 6.54 6.49
C ALA A 215 -5.00 7.28 6.75
N LEU A 216 -6.11 6.55 6.80
CA LEU A 216 -7.43 7.11 7.15
C LEU A 216 -7.47 7.58 8.60
N GLU A 217 -6.97 6.77 9.54
CA GLU A 217 -6.96 7.09 10.95
C GLU A 217 -6.03 8.27 11.29
N LEU A 218 -4.84 8.31 10.66
CA LEU A 218 -3.84 9.35 10.91
C LEU A 218 -4.02 10.61 10.05
N GLY A 219 -5.12 10.72 9.28
CA GLY A 219 -5.41 11.88 8.45
C GLY A 219 -4.44 12.10 7.27
N ARG A 220 -3.75 11.05 6.80
CA ARG A 220 -2.78 11.19 5.69
C ARG A 220 -3.44 11.52 4.36
N VAL A 221 -4.69 11.15 4.20
CA VAL A 221 -5.49 11.40 3.00
C VAL A 221 -6.49 12.56 3.15
N ASP A 222 -6.46 13.23 4.29
CA ASP A 222 -7.30 14.42 4.50
C ASP A 222 -6.92 15.51 3.48
N GLY A 223 -7.93 16.20 2.97
CA GLY A 223 -7.76 17.17 1.89
C GLY A 223 -7.67 16.56 0.49
N ILE A 224 -7.81 15.24 0.34
CA ILE A 224 -7.98 14.59 -0.97
C ILE A 224 -9.47 14.44 -1.26
N ARG A 225 -9.85 14.79 -2.48
CA ARG A 225 -11.17 14.54 -3.03
C ARG A 225 -11.15 13.27 -3.86
N PHE A 226 -11.70 12.18 -3.29
CA PHE A 226 -11.81 10.92 -4.00
C PHE A 226 -13.02 10.91 -4.94
N ALA A 227 -12.79 10.65 -6.22
CA ALA A 227 -13.87 10.45 -7.20
C ALA A 227 -14.56 9.10 -6.95
N VAL A 228 -13.77 8.05 -6.69
CA VAL A 228 -14.28 6.70 -6.41
C VAL A 228 -13.50 6.09 -5.25
N GLY A 229 -14.21 5.49 -4.30
CA GLY A 229 -13.66 4.67 -3.23
C GLY A 229 -13.97 3.20 -3.44
N GLY A 230 -12.96 2.31 -3.49
CA GLY A 230 -13.10 0.87 -3.61
C GLY A 230 -12.89 0.14 -2.29
N PHE A 231 -13.76 -0.81 -1.95
CA PHE A 231 -13.59 -1.71 -0.79
C PHE A 231 -13.44 -3.15 -1.24
N THR A 232 -12.33 -3.78 -0.87
CA THR A 232 -12.04 -5.17 -1.27
C THR A 232 -12.60 -6.21 -0.30
N ASN A 233 -12.22 -6.15 0.97
CA ASN A 233 -12.60 -7.10 2.03
C ASN A 233 -12.12 -6.63 3.41
N LEU A 234 -12.59 -7.33 4.47
CA LEU A 234 -12.07 -7.16 5.82
C LEU A 234 -11.75 -8.53 6.45
N SER A 235 -10.54 -8.68 6.95
CA SER A 235 -10.12 -9.84 7.74
C SER A 235 -9.16 -9.40 8.83
N ARG A 236 -8.86 -10.28 9.79
CA ARG A 236 -7.99 -9.96 10.93
C ARG A 236 -6.61 -9.49 10.50
N ASP A 237 -6.31 -8.23 10.82
CA ASP A 237 -5.02 -7.60 10.59
C ASP A 237 -4.89 -6.32 11.42
N HIS A 238 -3.66 -5.81 11.58
CA HIS A 238 -3.37 -4.52 12.21
C HIS A 238 -4.01 -4.30 13.60
N LEU A 239 -4.23 -5.38 14.38
CA LEU A 239 -4.75 -5.28 15.75
C LEU A 239 -3.67 -4.80 16.75
N ASP A 240 -2.44 -4.62 16.31
CA ASP A 240 -1.38 -3.90 17.00
C ASP A 240 -1.61 -2.37 16.99
N PHE A 241 -2.36 -1.87 16.01
CA PHE A 241 -2.68 -0.46 15.86
C PHE A 241 -4.18 -0.16 16.13
N HIS A 242 -5.08 -0.99 15.60
CA HIS A 242 -6.52 -0.88 15.85
C HIS A 242 -6.90 -1.82 16.99
N PRO A 243 -7.46 -1.33 18.11
CA PRO A 243 -7.70 -2.17 19.29
C PRO A 243 -8.71 -3.31 19.04
N THR A 244 -9.63 -3.15 18.10
CA THR A 244 -10.64 -4.17 17.76
C THR A 244 -10.91 -4.23 16.25
N MET A 245 -11.59 -5.28 15.80
CA MET A 245 -12.02 -5.40 14.40
C MET A 245 -13.03 -4.33 14.01
N GLU A 246 -13.85 -3.88 14.95
CA GLU A 246 -14.80 -2.76 14.78
C GLU A 246 -14.06 -1.46 14.55
N ALA A 247 -13.04 -1.14 15.36
CA ALA A 247 -12.20 0.06 15.16
C ALA A 247 -11.47 0.00 13.80
N TYR A 248 -11.02 -1.19 13.39
CA TYR A 248 -10.40 -1.40 12.10
C TYR A 248 -11.39 -1.19 10.93
N PHE A 249 -12.63 -1.63 11.08
CA PHE A 249 -13.72 -1.38 10.14
C PHE A 249 -14.04 0.12 10.06
N GLU A 250 -14.25 0.79 11.20
CA GLU A 250 -14.59 2.21 11.27
C GLU A 250 -13.49 3.10 10.66
N ALA A 251 -12.22 2.76 10.87
CA ALA A 251 -11.11 3.46 10.22
C ALA A 251 -11.23 3.39 8.68
N LYS A 252 -11.63 2.25 8.11
CA LYS A 252 -11.84 2.11 6.66
C LYS A 252 -13.13 2.78 6.19
N ALA A 253 -14.18 2.76 7.02
CA ALA A 253 -15.46 3.35 6.71
C ALA A 253 -15.36 4.86 6.47
N ARG A 254 -14.36 5.55 7.00
CA ARG A 254 -14.08 6.97 6.71
C ARG A 254 -13.96 7.29 5.21
N LEU A 255 -13.60 6.32 4.36
CA LEU A 255 -13.56 6.53 2.91
C LEU A 255 -14.95 6.49 2.26
N PHE A 256 -15.96 6.02 2.96
CA PHE A 256 -17.31 5.76 2.42
C PHE A 256 -18.42 6.53 3.15
N ASP A 257 -18.23 6.79 4.44
CA ASP A 257 -19.20 7.48 5.28
C ASP A 257 -19.33 8.95 4.85
N PRO A 258 -20.52 9.41 4.44
CA PRO A 258 -20.76 10.78 3.97
C PRO A 258 -20.46 11.86 5.01
N ASP A 259 -20.45 11.52 6.30
CA ASP A 259 -20.09 12.45 7.36
C ASP A 259 -18.57 12.61 7.53
N SER A 260 -17.79 11.75 6.88
CA SER A 260 -16.31 11.84 6.87
C SER A 260 -15.83 12.89 5.85
N PRO A 261 -14.89 13.75 6.22
CA PRO A 261 -14.32 14.73 5.28
C PRO A 261 -13.50 14.09 4.14
N THR A 262 -13.18 12.79 4.24
CA THR A 262 -12.41 12.03 3.25
C THR A 262 -13.26 11.07 2.45
N HIS A 263 -14.60 11.12 2.55
CA HIS A 263 -15.46 10.21 1.81
C HIS A 263 -15.33 10.38 0.30
N ALA A 264 -15.41 9.26 -0.42
CA ALA A 264 -15.46 9.24 -1.87
C ALA A 264 -16.85 9.65 -2.39
N GLN A 265 -16.87 10.27 -3.57
CA GLN A 265 -18.13 10.69 -4.21
C GLN A 265 -19.00 9.49 -4.60
N LEU A 266 -18.36 8.39 -5.01
CA LEU A 266 -18.99 7.12 -5.31
C LEU A 266 -18.22 5.98 -4.62
N ALA A 267 -18.94 5.06 -4.00
CA ALA A 267 -18.38 3.84 -3.45
C ALA A 267 -18.54 2.67 -4.43
N VAL A 268 -17.50 1.83 -4.57
CA VAL A 268 -17.59 0.53 -5.23
C VAL A 268 -17.17 -0.53 -4.21
N VAL A 269 -18.07 -1.43 -3.84
CA VAL A 269 -17.90 -2.29 -2.66
C VAL A 269 -18.07 -3.76 -3.01
N CYS A 270 -17.08 -4.58 -2.72
CA CYS A 270 -17.20 -6.03 -2.78
C CYS A 270 -18.04 -6.50 -1.60
N VAL A 271 -19.19 -7.14 -1.90
CA VAL A 271 -20.20 -7.58 -0.92
C VAL A 271 -20.15 -9.09 -0.62
N ASP A 272 -19.07 -9.74 -0.98
CA ASP A 272 -18.90 -11.18 -0.79
C ASP A 272 -18.82 -11.58 0.69
N ASP A 273 -18.38 -10.69 1.58
CA ASP A 273 -18.36 -10.89 3.03
C ASP A 273 -19.33 -9.94 3.77
N GLU A 274 -19.54 -10.20 5.06
CA GLU A 274 -20.43 -9.41 5.90
C GLU A 274 -19.95 -7.97 6.05
N ALA A 275 -18.63 -7.76 6.16
CA ALA A 275 -18.05 -6.43 6.28
C ALA A 275 -18.26 -5.61 4.99
N GLY A 276 -18.19 -6.24 3.82
CA GLY A 276 -18.52 -5.59 2.55
C GLY A 276 -19.97 -5.14 2.48
N ARG A 277 -20.91 -6.01 2.90
CA ARG A 277 -22.32 -5.65 2.95
C ARG A 277 -22.59 -4.50 3.92
N ALA A 278 -21.97 -4.52 5.10
CA ALA A 278 -22.03 -3.42 6.06
C ALA A 278 -21.40 -2.13 5.51
N MET A 279 -20.28 -2.24 4.78
CA MET A 279 -19.61 -1.09 4.17
C MET A 279 -20.46 -0.44 3.06
N ALA A 280 -21.15 -1.24 2.26
CA ALA A 280 -22.07 -0.73 1.24
C ALA A 280 -23.22 0.10 1.84
N GLN A 281 -23.68 -0.25 3.05
CA GLN A 281 -24.72 0.49 3.78
C GLN A 281 -24.23 1.82 4.37
N ARG A 282 -22.92 1.99 4.57
CA ARG A 282 -22.33 3.25 5.06
C ARG A 282 -22.29 4.32 3.97
N ALA A 283 -22.13 3.92 2.72
CA ALA A 283 -22.00 4.85 1.62
C ALA A 283 -23.35 5.46 1.23
N ARG A 284 -23.34 6.74 0.86
CA ARG A 284 -24.54 7.41 0.34
C ARG A 284 -24.99 6.84 -1.01
N VAL A 285 -24.03 6.52 -1.86
CA VAL A 285 -24.22 5.86 -3.15
C VAL A 285 -23.16 4.77 -3.26
N ALA A 286 -23.61 3.54 -3.39
CA ALA A 286 -22.72 2.38 -3.56
C ALA A 286 -23.09 1.60 -4.82
N VAL A 287 -22.07 1.25 -5.60
CA VAL A 287 -22.11 0.19 -6.60
C VAL A 287 -21.54 -1.06 -5.96
N THR A 288 -22.26 -2.15 -5.99
CA THR A 288 -21.87 -3.41 -5.36
C THR A 288 -21.27 -4.38 -6.38
N VAL A 289 -20.25 -5.15 -5.97
CA VAL A 289 -19.64 -6.18 -6.80
C VAL A 289 -19.58 -7.51 -6.06
N SER A 290 -19.82 -8.64 -6.75
CA SER A 290 -19.75 -9.98 -6.16
C SER A 290 -19.20 -11.02 -7.13
N VAL A 291 -18.38 -11.94 -6.59
CA VAL A 291 -17.91 -13.15 -7.30
C VAL A 291 -18.40 -14.43 -6.66
N THR A 292 -19.15 -14.35 -5.55
CA THR A 292 -19.65 -15.52 -4.79
C THR A 292 -21.13 -15.80 -5.02
N GLY A 293 -21.80 -15.02 -5.89
CA GLY A 293 -23.23 -15.16 -6.17
C GLY A 293 -24.12 -14.38 -5.20
N GLN A 294 -23.56 -13.45 -4.41
CA GLN A 294 -24.37 -12.50 -3.66
C GLN A 294 -25.06 -11.54 -4.65
N PRO A 295 -26.28 -11.06 -4.36
CA PRO A 295 -26.92 -10.02 -5.14
C PRO A 295 -26.03 -8.77 -5.19
N ALA A 296 -25.68 -8.32 -6.39
CA ALA A 296 -24.80 -7.18 -6.61
C ALA A 296 -25.09 -6.53 -7.98
N ASP A 297 -24.70 -5.26 -8.14
CA ASP A 297 -24.84 -4.52 -9.41
C ASP A 297 -23.92 -5.11 -10.49
N TRP A 298 -22.68 -5.45 -10.11
CA TRP A 298 -21.75 -6.18 -10.94
C TRP A 298 -21.52 -7.57 -10.35
N TYR A 299 -21.59 -8.60 -11.18
CA TYR A 299 -21.32 -9.97 -10.73
C TYR A 299 -20.58 -10.80 -11.79
N VAL A 300 -20.06 -11.94 -11.38
CA VAL A 300 -19.27 -12.82 -12.25
C VAL A 300 -20.01 -14.13 -12.49
N GLU A 301 -20.03 -14.51 -13.76
CA GLU A 301 -20.44 -15.84 -14.24
C GLU A 301 -19.23 -16.56 -14.87
N ASP A 302 -19.29 -17.88 -14.96
CA ASP A 302 -18.40 -18.72 -15.78
C ASP A 302 -16.90 -18.50 -15.57
N VAL A 303 -16.41 -18.56 -14.32
CA VAL A 303 -14.97 -18.48 -14.05
C VAL A 303 -14.31 -19.79 -14.51
N VAL A 304 -13.45 -19.69 -15.51
CA VAL A 304 -12.71 -20.82 -16.09
C VAL A 304 -11.21 -20.56 -16.00
N VAL A 305 -10.47 -21.51 -15.45
CA VAL A 305 -9.00 -21.54 -15.58
C VAL A 305 -8.70 -22.11 -16.95
N LEU A 306 -7.96 -21.36 -17.78
CA LEU A 306 -7.66 -21.83 -19.14
C LEU A 306 -6.49 -22.81 -19.10
N ASP A 307 -6.76 -24.06 -19.48
CA ASP A 307 -5.80 -25.14 -19.66
C ASP A 307 -5.06 -24.94 -20.98
N GLY A 308 -3.87 -24.35 -20.95
CA GLY A 308 -3.07 -24.20 -22.16
C GLY A 308 -1.57 -24.12 -21.84
N ASP A 309 -1.20 -23.29 -20.90
CA ASP A 309 0.10 -23.26 -20.26
C ASP A 309 -0.12 -23.16 -18.74
N PRO A 310 0.20 -24.22 -17.98
CA PRO A 310 0.07 -24.18 -16.52
C PRO A 310 0.83 -23.00 -15.89
N ARG A 311 1.84 -22.48 -16.59
CA ARG A 311 2.66 -21.34 -16.15
C ARG A 311 1.94 -20.01 -16.36
N ALA A 312 0.94 -19.91 -17.22
CA ALA A 312 0.31 -18.66 -17.58
C ALA A 312 -0.68 -18.13 -16.51
N GLY A 313 -1.21 -18.99 -15.62
CA GLY A 313 -2.17 -18.60 -14.59
C GLY A 313 -3.40 -17.85 -15.13
N LEU A 314 -3.70 -18.04 -16.43
CA LEU A 314 -4.72 -17.28 -17.14
C LEU A 314 -6.11 -17.73 -16.69
N GLN A 315 -6.91 -16.81 -16.20
CA GLN A 315 -8.32 -17.02 -15.89
C GLN A 315 -9.19 -16.22 -16.84
N GLU A 316 -10.29 -16.83 -17.27
CA GLU A 316 -11.34 -16.17 -18.04
C GLU A 316 -12.63 -16.17 -17.23
N PHE A 317 -13.36 -15.08 -17.26
CA PHE A 317 -14.65 -14.94 -16.60
C PHE A 317 -15.55 -13.97 -17.37
N SER A 318 -16.85 -14.11 -17.17
CA SER A 318 -17.86 -13.18 -17.68
C SER A 318 -18.28 -12.24 -16.55
N ALA A 319 -17.92 -10.94 -16.65
CA ALA A 319 -18.48 -9.91 -15.79
C ALA A 319 -19.82 -9.43 -16.36
N VAL A 320 -20.84 -9.34 -15.53
CA VAL A 320 -22.15 -8.81 -15.91
C VAL A 320 -22.31 -7.46 -15.25
N ASP A 321 -22.59 -6.43 -16.03
CA ASP A 321 -22.77 -5.05 -15.58
C ASP A 321 -24.21 -4.79 -15.08
N PRO A 322 -24.48 -3.61 -14.50
CA PRO A 322 -25.83 -3.23 -14.02
C PRO A 322 -26.92 -3.20 -15.11
N ALA A 323 -26.54 -3.11 -16.38
CA ALA A 323 -27.46 -3.18 -17.51
C ALA A 323 -27.71 -4.63 -17.99
N GLY A 324 -27.05 -5.62 -17.37
CA GLY A 324 -27.13 -7.03 -17.75
C GLY A 324 -26.27 -7.41 -18.96
N VAL A 325 -25.36 -6.54 -19.40
CA VAL A 325 -24.42 -6.82 -20.48
C VAL A 325 -23.28 -7.70 -19.97
N ARG A 326 -22.94 -8.74 -20.74
CA ARG A 326 -21.84 -9.65 -20.42
C ARG A 326 -20.56 -9.21 -21.11
N HIS A 327 -19.49 -9.05 -20.30
CA HIS A 327 -18.15 -8.69 -20.74
C HIS A 327 -17.21 -9.85 -20.46
N ARG A 328 -16.64 -10.47 -21.51
CA ARG A 328 -15.70 -11.57 -21.37
C ARG A 328 -14.31 -11.05 -21.13
N LEU A 329 -13.74 -11.37 -19.98
CA LEU A 329 -12.48 -10.83 -19.49
C LEU A 329 -11.45 -11.93 -19.23
N ARG A 330 -10.18 -11.58 -19.32
CA ARG A 330 -9.06 -12.46 -19.00
C ARG A 330 -8.07 -11.73 -18.10
N ILE A 331 -7.56 -12.43 -17.10
CA ILE A 331 -6.48 -11.96 -16.23
C ILE A 331 -5.40 -13.03 -16.07
N ARG A 332 -4.14 -12.61 -15.90
CA ARG A 332 -3.01 -13.52 -15.63
C ARG A 332 -2.75 -13.75 -14.14
N LEU A 333 -3.62 -13.30 -13.29
CA LEU A 333 -3.52 -13.41 -11.84
C LEU A 333 -4.40 -14.57 -11.39
N PRO A 334 -3.85 -15.72 -10.95
CA PRO A 334 -4.65 -16.87 -10.54
C PRO A 334 -5.43 -16.60 -9.25
N GLY A 335 -6.48 -17.39 -9.03
CA GLY A 335 -7.29 -17.35 -7.82
C GLY A 335 -8.55 -16.46 -7.92
N ARG A 336 -9.64 -16.97 -7.33
CA ARG A 336 -10.95 -16.30 -7.36
C ARG A 336 -10.93 -14.92 -6.71
N TYR A 337 -10.06 -14.71 -5.70
CA TYR A 337 -9.87 -13.38 -5.09
C TYR A 337 -9.27 -12.35 -6.08
N ASN A 338 -8.50 -12.78 -7.07
CA ASN A 338 -8.02 -11.87 -8.13
C ASN A 338 -9.11 -11.58 -9.16
N VAL A 339 -10.06 -12.50 -9.38
CA VAL A 339 -11.29 -12.20 -10.13
C VAL A 339 -12.11 -11.13 -9.42
N ALA A 340 -12.22 -11.20 -8.08
CA ALA A 340 -12.89 -10.17 -7.27
C ALA A 340 -12.17 -8.82 -7.37
N ASN A 341 -10.82 -8.82 -7.27
CA ASN A 341 -10.02 -7.60 -7.46
C ASN A 341 -10.21 -7.00 -8.87
N ALA A 342 -10.29 -7.85 -9.89
CA ALA A 342 -10.48 -7.41 -11.28
C ALA A 342 -11.90 -6.86 -11.52
N LEU A 343 -12.92 -7.49 -10.94
CA LEU A 343 -14.30 -7.00 -11.02
C LEU A 343 -14.46 -5.65 -10.31
N LEU A 344 -13.87 -5.51 -9.12
CA LEU A 344 -13.84 -4.24 -8.40
C LEU A 344 -13.12 -3.15 -9.20
N ALA A 345 -11.96 -3.47 -9.78
CA ALA A 345 -11.21 -2.55 -10.63
C ALA A 345 -12.03 -2.13 -11.86
N LEU A 346 -12.72 -3.08 -12.52
CA LEU A 346 -13.55 -2.82 -13.67
C LEU A 346 -14.71 -1.88 -13.35
N ALA A 347 -15.45 -2.14 -12.26
CA ALA A 347 -16.55 -1.28 -11.81
C ALA A 347 -16.07 0.13 -11.42
N MET A 348 -14.87 0.25 -10.83
CA MET A 348 -14.25 1.55 -10.53
C MET A 348 -13.83 2.29 -11.80
N LEU A 349 -13.35 1.59 -12.82
CA LEU A 349 -12.99 2.14 -14.13
C LEU A 349 -14.24 2.64 -14.88
N ASP A 350 -15.29 1.84 -14.88
CA ASP A 350 -16.58 2.22 -15.48
C ASP A 350 -17.15 3.50 -14.84
N ALA A 351 -17.04 3.61 -13.52
CA ALA A 351 -17.45 4.80 -12.77
C ALA A 351 -16.75 6.11 -13.18
N VAL A 352 -15.58 6.04 -13.83
CA VAL A 352 -14.85 7.19 -14.39
C VAL A 352 -14.87 7.22 -15.91
N GLY A 353 -15.79 6.47 -16.53
CA GLY A 353 -16.03 6.49 -17.97
C GLY A 353 -15.05 5.69 -18.82
N VAL A 354 -14.40 4.67 -18.24
CA VAL A 354 -13.59 3.70 -18.97
C VAL A 354 -14.38 2.42 -19.12
N SER A 355 -14.82 2.11 -20.33
CA SER A 355 -15.66 0.93 -20.57
C SER A 355 -14.90 -0.38 -20.37
N PRO A 356 -15.62 -1.50 -20.10
CA PRO A 356 -15.02 -2.82 -19.99
C PRO A 356 -14.15 -3.22 -21.19
N GLU A 357 -14.56 -2.87 -22.40
CA GLU A 357 -13.83 -3.17 -23.63
C GLU A 357 -12.51 -2.40 -23.71
N GLN A 358 -12.50 -1.16 -23.25
CA GLN A 358 -11.28 -0.35 -23.19
C GLN A 358 -10.32 -0.85 -22.11
N ALA A 359 -10.84 -1.29 -20.96
CA ALA A 359 -10.04 -1.77 -19.85
C ALA A 359 -9.48 -3.20 -20.06
N ALA A 360 -10.21 -4.07 -20.76
CA ALA A 360 -9.91 -5.49 -20.90
C ALA A 360 -8.47 -5.81 -21.37
N PRO A 361 -7.88 -5.11 -22.37
CA PRO A 361 -6.49 -5.35 -22.76
C PRO A 361 -5.49 -5.12 -21.62
N GLY A 362 -5.71 -4.08 -20.82
CA GLY A 362 -4.89 -3.75 -19.65
C GLY A 362 -5.00 -4.80 -18.56
N LEU A 363 -6.21 -5.19 -18.19
CA LEU A 363 -6.45 -6.22 -17.18
C LEU A 363 -5.78 -7.55 -17.55
N ARG A 364 -5.84 -7.92 -18.85
CA ARG A 364 -5.24 -9.15 -19.37
C ARG A 364 -3.72 -9.19 -19.23
N THR A 365 -3.05 -8.05 -19.33
CA THR A 365 -1.59 -7.96 -19.33
C THR A 365 -1.03 -7.48 -18.00
N ALA A 366 -1.90 -7.07 -17.07
CA ALA A 366 -1.47 -6.57 -15.76
C ALA A 366 -0.62 -7.59 -15.01
N SER A 367 0.51 -7.13 -14.52
CA SER A 367 1.40 -7.83 -13.60
C SER A 367 1.61 -6.98 -12.37
N VAL A 368 1.63 -7.60 -11.21
CA VAL A 368 1.80 -6.91 -9.93
C VAL A 368 3.08 -7.43 -9.27
N PRO A 369 4.11 -6.61 -9.12
CA PRO A 369 5.38 -7.06 -8.54
C PRO A 369 5.17 -7.73 -7.18
N GLY A 370 5.71 -8.94 -7.02
CA GLY A 370 5.62 -9.74 -5.80
C GLY A 370 4.20 -10.18 -5.39
N ARG A 371 3.26 -10.26 -6.33
CA ARG A 371 1.90 -10.77 -6.12
C ARG A 371 1.60 -11.87 -7.13
N LEU A 372 1.80 -13.13 -6.75
CA LEU A 372 1.77 -14.28 -7.66
C LEU A 372 2.59 -14.01 -8.94
N GLU A 373 3.71 -13.33 -8.78
CA GLU A 373 4.60 -12.97 -9.88
C GLU A 373 5.36 -14.20 -10.37
N VAL A 374 5.10 -14.59 -11.61
CA VAL A 374 5.76 -15.74 -12.24
C VAL A 374 7.15 -15.35 -12.69
N ILE A 375 8.15 -16.11 -12.27
CA ILE A 375 9.56 -15.95 -12.69
C ILE A 375 9.91 -17.05 -13.68
N GLU A 376 10.21 -16.66 -14.92
CA GLU A 376 10.53 -17.59 -16.02
C GLU A 376 12.01 -17.46 -16.44
N ARG A 377 12.71 -18.60 -16.49
CA ARG A 377 14.09 -18.73 -16.97
C ARG A 377 14.28 -20.00 -17.81
N GLY A 378 13.18 -20.52 -18.38
CA GLY A 378 13.21 -21.71 -19.25
C GLY A 378 12.97 -23.05 -18.53
N GLN A 379 12.69 -23.02 -17.22
CA GLN A 379 12.34 -24.21 -16.45
C GLN A 379 10.98 -24.80 -16.89
N ASP A 380 10.74 -26.09 -16.60
CA ASP A 380 9.53 -26.83 -16.96
C ASP A 380 8.53 -27.00 -15.79
N PHE A 381 8.66 -26.16 -14.75
CA PHE A 381 7.78 -26.05 -13.58
C PHE A 381 7.39 -24.59 -13.29
N LEU A 382 6.35 -24.36 -12.51
CA LEU A 382 5.90 -23.03 -12.14
C LEU A 382 6.73 -22.51 -10.96
N ALA A 383 7.32 -21.33 -11.09
CA ALA A 383 8.06 -20.63 -10.04
C ALA A 383 7.43 -19.25 -9.79
N VAL A 384 7.01 -18.98 -8.55
CA VAL A 384 6.19 -17.81 -8.20
C VAL A 384 6.73 -17.10 -6.97
N VAL A 385 6.72 -15.78 -6.99
CA VAL A 385 6.97 -14.93 -5.82
C VAL A 385 5.68 -14.27 -5.36
N ASP A 386 5.39 -14.34 -4.05
CA ASP A 386 4.18 -13.73 -3.46
C ASP A 386 4.47 -13.04 -2.11
N TYR A 387 3.64 -12.06 -1.79
CA TYR A 387 3.72 -11.31 -0.54
C TYR A 387 2.96 -11.96 0.62
N ALA A 388 2.39 -13.12 0.47
CA ALA A 388 1.62 -13.80 1.51
C ALA A 388 2.46 -14.01 2.79
N HIS A 389 2.17 -13.20 3.80
CA HIS A 389 2.88 -13.16 5.09
C HIS A 389 1.94 -13.34 6.29
N LYS A 390 0.73 -13.88 6.05
CA LYS A 390 -0.32 -14.16 7.04
C LYS A 390 -0.93 -15.53 6.76
N PRO A 391 -1.47 -16.23 7.77
CA PRO A 391 -2.00 -17.59 7.59
C PRO A 391 -3.07 -17.67 6.49
N GLY A 392 -4.06 -16.77 6.51
CA GLY A 392 -5.15 -16.79 5.52
C GLY A 392 -4.67 -16.45 4.09
N ALA A 393 -3.73 -15.51 3.94
CA ALA A 393 -3.16 -15.19 2.62
C ALA A 393 -2.29 -16.33 2.10
N LEU A 394 -1.47 -16.94 2.96
CA LEU A 394 -0.65 -18.09 2.59
C LEU A 394 -1.52 -19.27 2.15
N ARG A 395 -2.60 -19.57 2.89
CA ARG A 395 -3.58 -20.58 2.51
C ARG A 395 -4.17 -20.31 1.12
N ALA A 396 -4.65 -19.09 0.90
CA ALA A 396 -5.28 -18.71 -0.37
C ALA A 396 -4.31 -18.85 -1.56
N VAL A 397 -3.04 -18.49 -1.39
CA VAL A 397 -2.00 -18.65 -2.42
C VAL A 397 -1.71 -20.12 -2.68
N LEU A 398 -1.48 -20.93 -1.64
CA LEU A 398 -1.15 -22.35 -1.78
C LEU A 398 -2.32 -23.14 -2.37
N GLU A 399 -3.56 -22.93 -1.91
CA GLU A 399 -4.76 -23.56 -2.47
C GLU A 399 -4.98 -23.17 -3.95
N THR A 400 -4.71 -21.90 -4.30
CA THR A 400 -4.81 -21.42 -5.69
C THR A 400 -3.79 -22.10 -6.61
N LEU A 401 -2.60 -22.37 -6.11
CA LEU A 401 -1.48 -22.93 -6.89
C LEU A 401 -1.40 -24.45 -6.79
N HIS A 402 -2.12 -25.06 -5.84
CA HIS A 402 -2.22 -26.52 -5.73
C HIS A 402 -2.94 -27.10 -6.95
N ARG A 403 -2.33 -28.09 -7.60
CA ARG A 403 -2.85 -28.73 -8.82
C ARG A 403 -2.87 -30.24 -8.66
N PRO A 404 -3.90 -30.93 -9.12
CA PRO A 404 -3.90 -32.40 -9.12
C PRO A 404 -2.72 -32.97 -9.89
N GLY A 405 -1.94 -33.83 -9.23
CA GLY A 405 -0.78 -34.52 -9.83
C GLY A 405 0.52 -33.70 -9.89
N ALA A 406 0.53 -32.46 -9.44
CA ALA A 406 1.71 -31.64 -9.27
C ALA A 406 2.09 -31.52 -7.79
N ARG A 407 3.40 -31.56 -7.49
CA ARG A 407 3.89 -31.30 -6.13
C ARG A 407 4.08 -29.80 -5.92
N LEU A 408 3.89 -29.35 -4.69
CA LEU A 408 3.96 -27.95 -4.27
C LEU A 408 5.06 -27.76 -3.22
N ALA A 409 6.04 -26.91 -3.51
CA ALA A 409 7.03 -26.45 -2.55
C ALA A 409 6.72 -25.00 -2.13
N VAL A 410 6.88 -24.70 -0.84
CA VAL A 410 6.79 -23.33 -0.32
C VAL A 410 8.01 -22.97 0.53
N VAL A 411 8.56 -21.78 0.26
CA VAL A 411 9.66 -21.17 1.03
C VAL A 411 9.12 -19.90 1.67
N PHE A 412 9.18 -19.79 2.98
CA PHE A 412 8.70 -18.60 3.69
C PHE A 412 9.31 -18.46 5.07
N GLY A 413 9.16 -17.27 5.65
CA GLY A 413 9.51 -16.95 7.02
C GLY A 413 8.51 -15.95 7.63
N ALA A 414 8.86 -15.42 8.80
CA ALA A 414 8.09 -14.36 9.45
C ALA A 414 9.00 -13.26 9.98
N GLY A 415 8.49 -12.01 9.93
CA GLY A 415 9.23 -10.87 10.46
C GLY A 415 9.26 -10.86 11.99
N GLY A 416 10.39 -10.42 12.57
CA GLY A 416 10.55 -10.08 13.97
C GLY A 416 9.93 -8.70 14.30
N ASN A 417 9.72 -8.40 15.60
CA ASN A 417 9.09 -7.19 16.11
C ASN A 417 7.72 -6.90 15.45
N ARG A 418 6.96 -7.97 15.19
CA ARG A 418 5.61 -7.99 14.59
C ARG A 418 4.75 -9.02 15.31
N ASP A 419 3.49 -9.19 14.86
CA ASP A 419 2.57 -10.19 15.38
C ASP A 419 3.21 -11.60 15.38
N ALA A 420 3.61 -12.07 16.56
CA ALA A 420 4.18 -13.42 16.75
C ALA A 420 3.10 -14.51 16.65
N GLY A 421 1.83 -14.17 16.93
CA GLY A 421 0.73 -15.11 16.93
C GLY A 421 0.40 -15.73 15.56
N LYS A 422 0.93 -15.16 14.47
CA LYS A 422 0.76 -15.69 13.11
C LYS A 422 1.73 -16.83 12.76
N ARG A 423 2.86 -16.97 13.50
CA ARG A 423 4.00 -17.84 13.15
C ARG A 423 3.61 -19.32 13.11
N GLU A 424 3.08 -19.83 14.22
CA GLU A 424 2.62 -21.22 14.32
C GLU A 424 1.49 -21.53 13.31
N PRO A 425 0.42 -20.71 13.18
CA PRO A 425 -0.61 -20.91 12.16
C PRO A 425 -0.10 -20.90 10.72
N MET A 426 0.93 -20.11 10.37
CA MET A 426 1.55 -20.12 9.04
C MET A 426 2.24 -21.45 8.75
N GLY A 427 3.00 -21.98 9.72
CA GLY A 427 3.62 -23.30 9.62
C GLY A 427 2.58 -24.41 9.41
N ARG A 428 1.52 -24.40 10.18
CA ARG A 428 0.40 -25.33 10.08
C ARG A 428 -0.24 -25.30 8.68
N VAL A 429 -0.59 -24.11 8.19
CA VAL A 429 -1.21 -23.93 6.88
C VAL A 429 -0.31 -24.44 5.75
N ALA A 430 0.99 -24.17 5.82
CA ALA A 430 1.94 -24.62 4.82
C ALA A 430 1.99 -26.15 4.75
N ALA A 431 2.11 -26.83 5.90
CA ALA A 431 2.21 -28.30 5.97
C ALA A 431 0.89 -29.03 5.68
N GLU A 432 -0.26 -28.36 5.78
CA GLU A 432 -1.55 -28.92 5.37
C GLU A 432 -1.71 -29.05 3.85
N ILE A 433 -0.96 -28.26 3.07
CA ILE A 433 -1.20 -28.08 1.63
C ILE A 433 0.04 -28.41 0.79
N ALA A 434 1.24 -28.09 1.25
CA ALA A 434 2.46 -28.25 0.46
C ALA A 434 3.18 -29.58 0.75
N ASP A 435 3.80 -30.16 -0.28
CA ASP A 435 4.62 -31.37 -0.19
C ASP A 435 6.03 -31.06 0.37
N LEU A 436 6.53 -29.85 0.15
CA LEU A 436 7.79 -29.36 0.72
C LEU A 436 7.57 -27.99 1.36
N VAL A 437 7.84 -27.90 2.65
CA VAL A 437 7.85 -26.66 3.41
C VAL A 437 9.28 -26.32 3.82
N ILE A 438 9.79 -25.18 3.39
CA ILE A 438 11.09 -24.66 3.81
C ILE A 438 10.87 -23.39 4.62
N VAL A 439 11.18 -23.46 5.90
CA VAL A 439 11.14 -22.31 6.80
C VAL A 439 12.49 -21.60 6.77
N THR A 440 12.49 -20.29 6.57
CA THR A 440 13.73 -19.51 6.40
C THR A 440 13.61 -18.13 7.05
N ASP A 441 14.72 -17.37 7.08
CA ASP A 441 14.70 -16.00 7.59
C ASP A 441 13.96 -15.07 6.63
N ASP A 442 13.10 -14.22 7.17
CA ASP A 442 12.44 -13.12 6.47
C ASP A 442 13.14 -11.78 6.80
N ASN A 443 12.60 -11.00 7.73
CA ASN A 443 13.19 -9.82 8.34
C ASN A 443 13.21 -10.01 9.86
N PRO A 444 14.19 -10.70 10.45
CA PRO A 444 14.22 -10.96 11.90
C PRO A 444 14.29 -9.68 12.74
N ARG A 445 14.78 -8.58 12.20
CA ARG A 445 15.00 -7.30 12.88
C ARG A 445 15.85 -7.49 14.13
N ASP A 446 15.29 -7.21 15.33
CA ASP A 446 16.00 -7.33 16.60
C ASP A 446 15.70 -8.65 17.34
N GLU A 447 14.80 -9.50 16.78
CA GLU A 447 14.51 -10.81 17.36
C GLU A 447 15.52 -11.87 16.88
N ASP A 448 15.70 -12.90 17.71
CA ASP A 448 16.48 -14.08 17.35
C ASP A 448 15.80 -14.84 16.18
N PRO A 449 16.46 -14.95 15.02
CA PRO A 449 15.88 -15.61 13.84
C PRO A 449 15.60 -17.09 14.08
N ASP A 450 16.43 -17.80 14.88
CA ASP A 450 16.23 -19.21 15.20
C ASP A 450 14.96 -19.43 16.03
N ALA A 451 14.67 -18.52 16.96
CA ALA A 451 13.44 -18.57 17.74
C ALA A 451 12.20 -18.38 16.87
N ILE A 452 12.26 -17.48 15.87
CA ILE A 452 11.17 -17.26 14.91
C ILE A 452 10.91 -18.53 14.10
N ARG A 453 11.96 -19.12 13.50
CA ARG A 453 11.85 -20.34 12.67
C ARG A 453 11.35 -21.53 13.47
N THR A 454 11.87 -21.72 14.69
CA THR A 454 11.45 -22.82 15.58
C THR A 454 9.94 -22.86 15.79
N VAL A 455 9.29 -21.70 16.03
CA VAL A 455 7.83 -21.63 16.21
C VAL A 455 7.09 -22.04 14.92
N ILE A 456 7.57 -21.60 13.75
CA ILE A 456 6.95 -21.92 12.45
C ILE A 456 7.11 -23.42 12.16
N VAL A 457 8.32 -23.96 12.34
CA VAL A 457 8.63 -25.40 12.15
C VAL A 457 7.78 -26.26 13.09
N GLY A 458 7.62 -25.85 14.34
CA GLY A 458 6.75 -26.54 15.31
C GLY A 458 5.30 -26.61 14.84
N GLY A 459 4.77 -25.50 14.32
CA GLY A 459 3.43 -25.46 13.73
C GLY A 459 3.28 -26.36 12.50
N ALA A 460 4.30 -26.36 11.62
CA ALA A 460 4.33 -27.22 10.45
C ALA A 460 4.39 -28.70 10.82
N ALA A 461 5.31 -29.09 11.70
CA ALA A 461 5.50 -30.47 12.13
C ALA A 461 4.24 -31.07 12.80
N ALA A 462 3.51 -30.25 13.55
CA ALA A 462 2.24 -30.67 14.18
C ALA A 462 1.08 -30.91 13.20
N ALA A 463 1.19 -30.41 11.96
CA ALA A 463 0.12 -30.43 10.95
C ALA A 463 0.41 -31.36 9.76
N ILE A 464 1.58 -31.97 9.67
CA ILE A 464 1.92 -32.93 8.61
C ILE A 464 0.87 -34.04 8.61
N ARG A 465 0.20 -34.20 7.46
CA ARG A 465 -0.79 -35.27 7.22
C ARG A 465 -0.24 -36.37 6.34
N ASP A 466 0.57 -35.99 5.36
CA ASP A 466 1.25 -36.92 4.45
C ASP A 466 2.65 -37.25 5.00
N PRO A 467 2.97 -38.49 5.30
CA PRO A 467 4.33 -38.91 5.72
C PRO A 467 5.41 -38.61 4.70
N ALA A 468 5.06 -38.38 3.44
CA ALA A 468 6.01 -38.00 2.38
C ALA A 468 6.29 -36.50 2.36
N ALA A 469 5.49 -35.66 3.04
CA ALA A 469 5.72 -34.21 3.13
C ALA A 469 6.97 -33.91 3.97
N LEU A 470 7.77 -32.96 3.49
CA LEU A 470 9.04 -32.57 4.09
C LEU A 470 8.92 -31.17 4.72
N VAL A 471 9.41 -31.03 5.94
CA VAL A 471 9.60 -29.73 6.61
C VAL A 471 11.09 -29.53 6.88
N LEU A 472 11.65 -28.46 6.33
CA LEU A 472 13.08 -28.12 6.46
C LEU A 472 13.22 -26.75 7.12
N ASP A 473 14.24 -26.61 7.97
CA ASP A 473 14.71 -25.33 8.51
C ASP A 473 16.02 -24.96 7.81
N ILE A 474 15.98 -23.93 6.96
CA ILE A 474 17.14 -23.42 6.23
C ILE A 474 17.23 -21.92 6.47
N ALA A 475 18.09 -21.49 7.38
CA ALA A 475 18.21 -20.10 7.82
C ALA A 475 18.50 -19.14 6.66
N ASP A 476 19.49 -19.45 5.83
CA ASP A 476 19.84 -18.63 4.66
C ASP A 476 18.76 -18.73 3.57
N ARG A 477 18.07 -17.60 3.32
CA ARG A 477 16.93 -17.54 2.40
C ARG A 477 17.33 -17.83 0.95
N ARG A 478 18.53 -17.45 0.54
CA ARG A 478 19.06 -17.80 -0.81
C ARG A 478 19.23 -19.30 -0.94
N ALA A 479 19.83 -19.95 0.05
CA ALA A 479 20.01 -21.40 0.07
C ALA A 479 18.64 -22.11 0.13
N ALA A 480 17.67 -21.58 0.87
CA ALA A 480 16.30 -22.11 0.92
C ALA A 480 15.62 -22.06 -0.47
N ILE A 481 15.74 -20.95 -1.18
CA ILE A 481 15.21 -20.78 -2.54
C ILE A 481 15.90 -21.77 -3.51
N ALA A 482 17.22 -21.83 -3.48
CA ALA A 482 17.99 -22.76 -4.33
C ALA A 482 17.61 -24.23 -4.05
N HIS A 483 17.39 -24.60 -2.78
CA HIS A 483 16.94 -25.95 -2.40
C HIS A 483 15.57 -26.27 -2.99
N ALA A 484 14.61 -25.36 -2.91
CA ALA A 484 13.27 -25.56 -3.47
C ALA A 484 13.29 -25.71 -4.99
N VAL A 485 14.11 -24.90 -5.67
CA VAL A 485 14.32 -24.98 -7.13
C VAL A 485 14.95 -26.33 -7.52
N GLY A 486 15.98 -26.80 -6.79
CA GLY A 486 16.62 -28.09 -7.03
C GLY A 486 15.74 -29.32 -6.72
N TRP A 487 14.74 -29.18 -5.86
CA TRP A 487 13.76 -30.22 -5.54
C TRP A 487 12.68 -30.38 -6.63
N ALA A 488 12.35 -29.28 -7.34
CA ALA A 488 11.27 -29.24 -8.29
C ALA A 488 11.55 -30.10 -9.54
N ARG A 489 10.50 -30.68 -10.08
CA ARG A 489 10.48 -31.44 -11.33
C ARG A 489 9.45 -30.86 -12.29
N ARG A 490 9.45 -31.36 -13.51
CA ARG A 490 8.48 -30.95 -14.53
C ARG A 490 7.05 -31.01 -14.01
N GLY A 491 6.34 -29.88 -14.13
CA GLY A 491 4.96 -29.70 -13.73
C GLY A 491 4.75 -29.31 -12.27
N ASP A 492 5.78 -29.37 -11.43
CA ASP A 492 5.71 -28.95 -10.02
C ASP A 492 5.48 -27.42 -9.88
N VAL A 493 5.25 -26.99 -8.64
CA VAL A 493 5.07 -25.59 -8.28
C VAL A 493 6.03 -25.21 -7.15
N VAL A 494 6.76 -24.11 -7.30
CA VAL A 494 7.60 -23.50 -6.27
C VAL A 494 7.10 -22.12 -5.93
N VAL A 495 6.80 -21.89 -4.66
CA VAL A 495 6.30 -20.60 -4.15
C VAL A 495 7.29 -20.01 -3.16
N ILE A 496 7.77 -18.79 -3.44
CA ILE A 496 8.56 -18.00 -2.50
C ILE A 496 7.63 -16.95 -1.90
N ALA A 497 7.30 -17.09 -0.61
CA ALA A 497 6.31 -16.26 0.06
C ALA A 497 6.89 -15.39 1.17
N GLY A 498 6.19 -14.31 1.49
CA GLY A 498 6.49 -13.39 2.60
C GLY A 498 6.96 -12.02 2.17
N LYS A 499 8.05 -11.91 1.41
CA LYS A 499 8.67 -10.63 1.02
C LYS A 499 8.03 -10.00 -0.22
N GLY A 500 7.61 -10.82 -1.20
CA GLY A 500 7.01 -10.32 -2.43
C GLY A 500 7.91 -9.31 -3.16
N HIS A 501 7.53 -8.04 -3.14
CA HIS A 501 8.24 -6.92 -3.79
C HIS A 501 9.34 -6.27 -2.92
N GLU A 502 9.54 -6.72 -1.69
CA GLU A 502 10.57 -6.16 -0.80
C GLU A 502 11.98 -6.41 -1.35
N THR A 503 12.83 -5.37 -1.35
CA THR A 503 14.19 -5.41 -1.90
C THR A 503 15.27 -5.40 -0.83
N GLY A 504 14.92 -5.73 0.42
CA GLY A 504 15.85 -5.76 1.54
C GLY A 504 15.54 -6.85 2.55
N GLN A 505 16.55 -7.27 3.31
CA GLN A 505 16.45 -8.13 4.48
C GLN A 505 17.07 -7.43 5.68
N THR A 506 16.30 -7.24 6.75
CA THR A 506 16.71 -6.52 7.97
C THR A 506 16.97 -7.49 9.12
N ALA A 507 18.18 -7.44 9.67
CA ALA A 507 18.60 -8.20 10.86
C ALA A 507 19.57 -7.37 11.70
N GLY A 508 19.41 -7.33 13.03
CA GLY A 508 20.31 -6.64 13.97
C GLY A 508 20.53 -5.17 13.59
N GLY A 509 19.48 -4.44 13.25
CA GLY A 509 19.55 -3.02 12.87
C GLY A 509 20.16 -2.75 11.47
N THR A 510 20.59 -3.78 10.74
CA THR A 510 21.20 -3.64 9.41
C THR A 510 20.26 -4.17 8.34
N THR A 511 20.04 -3.40 7.27
CA THR A 511 19.31 -3.86 6.08
C THR A 511 20.29 -4.16 4.94
N ARG A 512 20.25 -5.38 4.43
CA ARG A 512 21.03 -5.81 3.27
C ARG A 512 20.12 -5.90 2.05
N PRO A 513 20.59 -5.59 0.83
CA PRO A 513 19.84 -5.83 -0.40
C PRO A 513 19.49 -7.32 -0.54
N PHE A 514 18.21 -7.59 -0.76
CA PHE A 514 17.69 -8.94 -0.98
C PHE A 514 16.32 -8.86 -1.65
N ASP A 515 16.18 -9.46 -2.81
CA ASP A 515 14.93 -9.50 -3.58
C ASP A 515 14.63 -10.96 -3.96
N ASP A 516 13.49 -11.47 -3.51
CA ASP A 516 13.06 -12.85 -3.79
C ASP A 516 12.99 -13.16 -5.29
N ARG A 517 12.64 -12.16 -6.11
CA ARG A 517 12.53 -12.30 -7.57
C ARG A 517 13.89 -12.52 -8.21
N ASP A 518 14.86 -11.73 -7.80
CA ASP A 518 16.25 -11.84 -8.31
C ASP A 518 16.91 -13.14 -7.84
N GLU A 519 16.68 -13.53 -6.59
CA GLU A 519 17.25 -14.77 -6.04
C GLU A 519 16.61 -16.01 -6.69
N LEU A 520 15.29 -16.00 -6.91
CA LEU A 520 14.60 -17.07 -7.63
C LEU A 520 15.07 -17.15 -9.09
N ALA A 521 15.17 -16.01 -9.77
CA ALA A 521 15.68 -15.95 -11.14
C ALA A 521 17.09 -16.55 -11.25
N ARG A 522 17.99 -16.19 -10.32
CA ARG A 522 19.36 -16.73 -10.25
C ARG A 522 19.36 -18.24 -10.01
N ALA A 523 18.58 -18.73 -9.05
CA ALA A 523 18.50 -20.16 -8.78
C ALA A 523 18.00 -20.98 -9.99
N LEU A 524 17.04 -20.41 -10.75
CA LEU A 524 16.56 -21.03 -11.99
C LEU A 524 17.60 -21.03 -13.10
N GLU A 525 18.41 -19.96 -13.24
CA GLU A 525 19.52 -19.87 -14.19
C GLU A 525 20.64 -20.87 -13.84
N ASP A 526 20.92 -21.05 -12.56
CA ASP A 526 21.94 -22.03 -12.10
C ASP A 526 21.48 -23.48 -12.29
N LEU A 527 20.16 -23.76 -12.20
CA LEU A 527 19.60 -25.08 -12.51
C LEU A 527 19.74 -25.45 -13.99
N ALA A 528 19.73 -24.47 -14.89
CA ALA A 528 19.81 -24.66 -16.33
C ALA A 528 21.25 -24.90 -16.83
N ARG A 529 22.29 -24.70 -15.99
CA ARG A 529 23.71 -24.95 -16.28
C ARG A 529 24.10 -26.36 -15.92
#